data_d206c1238efe11d529d9d80732b1e0c0
#
_entry.id   d206c1238efe11d529d9d80732b1e0c0
#
_cell.length_a   1.000
_cell.length_b   1.000
_cell.length_c   1.000
_cell.angle_alpha   90.00
_cell.angle_beta   90.00
_cell.angle_gamma   90.00
#
_symmetry.space_group_name_H-M   'P 1'
#
loop_
_entity.id
_entity.type
_entity.pdbx_description
1 polymer ?
#
loop_
_entity_poly.entity_id
_entity_poly.type
_entity_poly.pdbx_seq_one_letter_code
_entity_poly.pdbx_strand_id
1 'polypeptide(L)'
;RLTLHTETTYMAEKGHDVTDRTPAILVLADGRTFRGYGFGATGTTLGEAVFTTAMTGYQETMTDPSYHRQIVVSAAPHIGNTGWNDEDNESHGNRIWVAGLVIRDLAQRVSNWRAERSLSEEMEKQGVIGIRGIDTRTLVRHLRNYGSIAAGLFSGEDAQRPVEELLKEVKSQDSMEGADLAAEVSTDEPYTVEAVGEKKYTVVAFDMGVKTATPRHFSQRGIETIVVPANTSFDKVKSYNPDGVFVSNGPGDPATAEEMVGIIKQVLEAKIPFFGICFGNQLLGRALGLDTYKMKFGHRGINVPVRNNVTGKIDITSQNHGFALKAPEGYDLNSNDAEFATDFGPAQVTHICLNDDTVEGVALRNGMAYSVQYHPESAAGPHDANPLFDQFEELMANHTPNK
;
A
#
# COMPACT_ATOMS: atom_id res chain seq x y z
N ARG A 1 -25.96 11.11 44.57
CA ARG A 1 -25.67 11.98 43.42
C ARG A 1 -24.17 11.90 43.14
N LEU A 2 -23.78 10.97 42.29
CA LEU A 2 -22.41 10.86 41.77
C LEU A 2 -22.24 11.81 40.60
N THR A 3 -21.21 12.55 40.69
CA THR A 3 -20.80 13.63 39.77
C THR A 3 -20.40 13.08 38.39
N LEU A 4 -21.32 13.17 37.44
CA LEU A 4 -21.10 12.91 36.00
C LEU A 4 -20.43 14.10 35.25
N HIS A 5 -19.81 15.06 35.97
CA HIS A 5 -19.31 16.28 35.35
C HIS A 5 -17.82 16.28 35.00
N THR A 6 -17.03 15.31 35.46
CA THR A 6 -15.57 15.32 35.20
C THR A 6 -15.16 14.59 33.92
N GLU A 7 -15.91 13.58 33.47
CA GLU A 7 -15.57 12.83 32.25
C GLU A 7 -15.97 13.58 30.96
N THR A 8 -17.05 14.36 31.00
CA THR A 8 -17.55 15.09 29.82
C THR A 8 -16.63 16.26 29.46
N THR A 9 -15.97 16.89 30.44
CA THR A 9 -15.06 18.01 30.22
C THR A 9 -13.72 17.52 29.66
N TYR A 10 -13.24 16.34 30.08
CA TYR A 10 -11.96 15.77 29.60
C TYR A 10 -12.01 15.30 28.14
N MET A 11 -13.17 14.80 27.70
CA MET A 11 -13.40 14.39 26.30
C MET A 11 -13.62 15.58 25.36
N ALA A 12 -14.13 16.71 25.87
CA ALA A 12 -14.32 17.92 25.07
C ALA A 12 -13.00 18.65 24.75
N GLU A 13 -11.97 18.46 25.56
CA GLU A 13 -10.63 19.03 25.32
C GLU A 13 -9.79 18.23 24.32
N LYS A 14 -10.17 16.99 24.01
CA LYS A 14 -9.50 16.12 23.02
C LYS A 14 -10.26 15.99 21.68
N GLY A 15 -11.41 16.57 21.54
CA GLY A 15 -12.18 16.58 20.31
C GLY A 15 -11.86 17.79 19.47
N HIS A 16 -11.38 17.60 18.23
CA HIS A 16 -11.36 18.68 17.24
C HIS A 16 -12.76 19.26 17.11
N ASP A 17 -12.89 20.58 17.20
CA ASP A 17 -14.20 21.23 17.10
C ASP A 17 -14.81 21.01 15.73
N VAL A 18 -15.78 20.09 15.65
CA VAL A 18 -16.49 19.75 14.40
C VAL A 18 -17.33 20.93 13.90
N THR A 19 -17.43 22.00 14.70
CA THR A 19 -18.03 23.29 14.31
C THR A 19 -17.08 24.12 13.46
N ASP A 20 -15.79 23.80 13.38
CA ASP A 20 -14.86 24.45 12.47
C ASP A 20 -15.34 24.24 11.02
N ARG A 21 -15.66 25.36 10.38
CA ARG A 21 -16.16 25.44 9.00
C ARG A 21 -15.12 26.01 8.05
N THR A 22 -13.85 25.72 8.29
CA THR A 22 -12.78 26.06 7.34
C THR A 22 -13.17 25.58 5.94
N PRO A 23 -13.30 26.46 4.95
CA PRO A 23 -13.72 26.04 3.61
C PRO A 23 -12.67 25.14 2.98
N ALA A 24 -13.12 24.13 2.23
CA ALA A 24 -12.25 23.27 1.45
C ALA A 24 -12.91 22.88 0.12
N ILE A 25 -12.08 22.63 -0.89
CA ILE A 25 -12.52 22.21 -2.20
C ILE A 25 -11.59 21.13 -2.76
N LEU A 26 -12.17 20.06 -3.28
CA LEU A 26 -11.49 19.08 -4.12
C LEU A 26 -11.76 19.43 -5.57
N VAL A 27 -10.72 19.52 -6.39
CA VAL A 27 -10.79 19.79 -7.83
C VAL A 27 -10.15 18.63 -8.58
N LEU A 28 -10.91 18.04 -9.51
CA LEU A 28 -10.42 16.97 -10.38
C LEU A 28 -9.96 17.56 -11.73
N ALA A 29 -9.01 16.89 -12.39
CA ALA A 29 -8.44 17.36 -13.67
C ALA A 29 -9.48 17.44 -14.81
N ASP A 30 -10.62 16.75 -14.71
CA ASP A 30 -11.74 16.85 -15.65
C ASP A 30 -12.64 18.08 -15.43
N GLY A 31 -12.32 18.90 -14.41
CA GLY A 31 -13.03 20.11 -14.04
C GLY A 31 -14.13 19.93 -13.00
N ARG A 32 -14.41 18.70 -12.54
CA ARG A 32 -15.37 18.48 -11.44
C ARG A 32 -14.82 19.01 -10.13
N THR A 33 -15.71 19.56 -9.32
CA THR A 33 -15.38 20.10 -8.01
C THR A 33 -16.33 19.58 -6.95
N PHE A 34 -15.79 19.40 -5.74
CA PHE A 34 -16.55 19.02 -4.56
C PHE A 34 -16.18 19.98 -3.43
N ARG A 35 -17.17 20.69 -2.90
CA ARG A 35 -16.98 21.62 -1.80
C ARG A 35 -17.39 21.00 -0.48
N GLY A 36 -16.62 21.27 0.55
CA GLY A 36 -16.85 20.79 1.91
C GLY A 36 -16.09 21.61 2.92
N TYR A 37 -15.70 20.98 4.00
CA TYR A 37 -14.97 21.61 5.11
C TYR A 37 -13.64 20.92 5.34
N GLY A 38 -12.59 21.70 5.60
CA GLY A 38 -11.28 21.21 5.94
C GLY A 38 -11.22 20.56 7.31
N PHE A 39 -10.29 19.65 7.48
CA PHE A 39 -9.81 19.10 8.74
C PHE A 39 -8.34 18.69 8.59
N GLY A 40 -7.59 18.54 9.70
CA GLY A 40 -6.15 18.43 9.66
C GLY A 40 -5.51 19.77 9.28
N ALA A 41 -4.46 19.75 8.46
CA ALA A 41 -3.76 20.96 8.04
C ALA A 41 -4.57 21.77 7.01
N THR A 42 -4.18 23.05 6.83
CA THR A 42 -4.71 23.93 5.78
C THR A 42 -3.65 24.18 4.71
N GLY A 43 -4.08 24.55 3.50
CA GLY A 43 -3.21 24.82 2.37
C GLY A 43 -3.58 24.03 1.12
N THR A 44 -2.59 23.66 0.33
CA THR A 44 -2.75 22.97 -0.96
C THR A 44 -1.99 21.65 -0.96
N THR A 45 -2.62 20.60 -1.49
CA THR A 45 -1.96 19.34 -1.83
C THR A 45 -2.45 18.84 -3.19
N LEU A 46 -1.53 18.26 -3.97
CA LEU A 46 -1.80 17.67 -5.27
C LEU A 46 -1.53 16.17 -5.23
N GLY A 47 -2.22 15.40 -6.04
CA GLY A 47 -2.02 13.96 -6.15
C GLY A 47 -3.03 13.29 -7.07
N GLU A 48 -2.89 12.00 -7.24
CA GLU A 48 -3.88 11.19 -7.95
C GLU A 48 -5.04 10.84 -7.03
N ALA A 49 -6.26 11.21 -7.37
CA ALA A 49 -7.45 10.79 -6.64
C ALA A 49 -7.72 9.30 -6.86
N VAL A 50 -7.70 8.54 -5.78
CA VAL A 50 -8.02 7.11 -5.73
C VAL A 50 -9.05 6.86 -4.64
N PHE A 51 -9.74 5.72 -4.68
CA PHE A 51 -10.70 5.39 -3.62
C PHE A 51 -10.39 4.04 -2.99
N THR A 52 -10.74 3.92 -1.72
CA THR A 52 -10.73 2.64 -0.99
C THR A 52 -12.13 2.28 -0.51
N THR A 53 -12.45 0.99 -0.58
CA THR A 53 -13.71 0.44 -0.05
C THR A 53 -13.55 -0.18 1.33
N ALA A 54 -12.38 -0.09 1.93
CA ALA A 54 -12.11 -0.59 3.27
C ALA A 54 -13.04 0.07 4.30
N MET A 55 -13.70 -0.74 5.14
CA MET A 55 -14.61 -0.27 6.18
C MET A 55 -13.89 0.06 7.49
N THR A 56 -12.64 -0.37 7.63
CA THR A 56 -11.78 -0.21 8.82
C THR A 56 -10.34 0.06 8.40
N GLY A 57 -9.48 0.43 9.34
CA GLY A 57 -8.05 0.53 9.11
C GLY A 57 -7.63 1.80 8.35
N TYR A 58 -8.27 2.93 8.63
CA TYR A 58 -7.89 4.19 7.97
C TYR A 58 -6.49 4.65 8.36
N GLN A 59 -6.02 4.38 9.57
CA GLN A 59 -4.68 4.72 10.01
C GLN A 59 -3.63 3.93 9.24
N GLU A 60 -3.81 2.62 9.10
CA GLU A 60 -2.98 1.74 8.31
C GLU A 60 -2.97 2.15 6.83
N THR A 61 -4.11 2.51 6.27
CA THR A 61 -4.22 3.07 4.92
C THR A 61 -3.40 4.35 4.76
N MET A 62 -3.52 5.28 5.70
CA MET A 62 -2.85 6.58 5.60
C MET A 62 -1.34 6.50 5.79
N THR A 63 -0.86 5.51 6.52
CA THR A 63 0.57 5.29 6.81
C THR A 63 1.23 4.28 5.87
N ASP A 64 0.48 3.67 4.93
CA ASP A 64 1.03 2.79 3.89
C ASP A 64 1.77 3.62 2.82
N PRO A 65 3.11 3.43 2.66
CA PRO A 65 3.89 4.18 1.69
C PRO A 65 3.44 4.01 0.24
N SER A 66 2.72 2.92 -0.08
CA SER A 66 2.18 2.68 -1.42
C SER A 66 1.14 3.72 -1.86
N TYR A 67 0.57 4.50 -0.92
CA TYR A 67 -0.31 5.63 -1.23
C TYR A 67 0.43 6.96 -1.45
N HIS A 68 1.76 6.96 -1.49
CA HIS A 68 2.51 8.20 -1.71
C HIS A 68 2.05 8.94 -2.97
N ARG A 69 1.87 10.25 -2.88
CA ARG A 69 1.29 11.15 -3.91
C ARG A 69 -0.14 10.82 -4.34
N GLN A 70 -0.91 10.13 -3.50
CA GLN A 70 -2.33 9.86 -3.76
C GLN A 70 -3.23 10.56 -2.76
N ILE A 71 -4.33 11.16 -3.26
CA ILE A 71 -5.44 11.69 -2.47
C ILE A 71 -6.46 10.56 -2.34
N VAL A 72 -6.62 10.06 -1.13
CA VAL A 72 -7.45 8.88 -0.86
C VAL A 72 -8.88 9.28 -0.52
N VAL A 73 -9.82 8.76 -1.28
CA VAL A 73 -11.27 8.90 -1.04
C VAL A 73 -11.75 7.66 -0.29
N SER A 74 -12.23 7.85 0.94
CA SER A 74 -12.84 6.76 1.70
C SER A 74 -14.30 6.55 1.30
N ALA A 75 -14.64 5.34 0.86
CA ALA A 75 -16.04 4.95 0.62
C ALA A 75 -16.81 4.72 1.92
N ALA A 76 -16.11 4.38 3.03
CA ALA A 76 -16.72 4.29 4.35
C ALA A 76 -17.28 5.66 4.77
N PRO A 77 -18.54 5.73 5.23
CA PRO A 77 -19.21 7.01 5.43
C PRO A 77 -18.72 7.77 6.68
N HIS A 78 -18.10 7.09 7.65
CA HIS A 78 -17.71 7.65 8.95
C HIS A 78 -16.29 7.27 9.31
N ILE A 79 -15.42 8.27 9.45
CA ILE A 79 -13.97 8.10 9.66
C ILE A 79 -13.54 8.88 10.89
N GLY A 80 -12.50 8.39 11.60
CA GLY A 80 -11.91 9.05 12.77
C GLY A 80 -12.42 8.53 14.12
N ASN A 81 -13.36 7.59 14.12
CA ASN A 81 -13.99 7.05 15.33
C ASN A 81 -13.02 6.29 16.25
N THR A 82 -11.97 5.67 15.71
CA THR A 82 -10.95 4.94 16.49
C THR A 82 -9.77 5.82 16.92
N GLY A 83 -9.75 7.09 16.51
CA GLY A 83 -8.66 8.01 16.79
C GLY A 83 -7.36 7.62 16.08
N TRP A 84 -6.26 7.93 16.74
CA TRP A 84 -4.89 7.61 16.29
C TRP A 84 -4.05 7.11 17.45
N ASN A 85 -3.16 6.15 17.19
CA ASN A 85 -2.17 5.64 18.15
C ASN A 85 -0.85 5.34 17.44
N ASP A 86 0.24 5.17 18.19
CA ASP A 86 1.56 4.96 17.61
C ASP A 86 1.87 3.50 17.23
N GLU A 87 0.98 2.54 17.58
CA GLU A 87 1.19 1.12 17.32
C GLU A 87 0.67 0.65 15.97
N ASP A 88 -0.39 1.28 15.43
CA ASP A 88 -1.09 0.85 14.21
C ASP A 88 -0.54 1.53 12.94
N ASN A 89 0.68 2.02 12.98
CA ASN A 89 1.35 2.62 11.83
C ASN A 89 2.02 1.56 10.97
N GLU A 90 1.93 1.74 9.65
CA GLU A 90 2.49 0.84 8.64
C GLU A 90 3.78 1.36 7.99
N SER A 91 4.30 2.50 8.44
CA SER A 91 5.57 3.05 7.95
C SER A 91 6.62 3.14 9.03
N HIS A 92 7.87 2.93 8.66
CA HIS A 92 9.00 3.26 9.52
C HIS A 92 8.98 4.76 9.83
N GLY A 93 9.03 5.12 11.14
CA GLY A 93 8.98 6.52 11.60
C GLY A 93 7.58 7.14 11.71
N ASN A 94 6.52 6.36 11.65
CA ASN A 94 5.12 6.77 11.92
C ASN A 94 4.62 7.89 11.00
N ARG A 95 5.07 7.95 9.76
CA ARG A 95 4.72 8.98 8.78
C ARG A 95 3.39 8.67 8.10
N ILE A 96 2.55 9.70 7.90
CA ILE A 96 1.43 9.68 6.97
C ILE A 96 1.97 9.87 5.55
N TRP A 97 1.63 8.98 4.64
CA TRP A 97 2.12 8.99 3.26
C TRP A 97 1.09 9.44 2.24
N VAL A 98 -0.22 9.36 2.56
CA VAL A 98 -1.25 9.89 1.66
C VAL A 98 -1.06 11.38 1.46
N ALA A 99 -1.26 11.88 0.23
CA ALA A 99 -1.19 13.31 -0.07
C ALA A 99 -2.37 14.08 0.57
N GLY A 100 -3.53 13.43 0.72
CA GLY A 100 -4.69 14.00 1.36
C GLY A 100 -5.79 12.96 1.57
N LEU A 101 -6.78 13.31 2.40
CA LEU A 101 -7.89 12.43 2.75
C LEU A 101 -9.24 13.10 2.46
N VAL A 102 -10.09 12.38 1.71
CA VAL A 102 -11.47 12.82 1.37
C VAL A 102 -12.48 11.89 2.03
N ILE A 103 -13.34 12.45 2.88
CA ILE A 103 -14.31 11.69 3.65
C ILE A 103 -15.70 12.34 3.61
N ARG A 104 -16.73 11.56 3.94
CA ARG A 104 -18.06 12.09 4.12
C ARG A 104 -18.21 12.73 5.51
N ASP A 105 -18.07 11.95 6.56
CA ASP A 105 -18.27 12.38 7.93
C ASP A 105 -17.04 12.08 8.80
N LEU A 106 -16.58 13.13 9.51
CA LEU A 106 -15.54 12.99 10.52
C LEU A 106 -16.19 12.70 11.88
N ALA A 107 -15.70 11.69 12.58
CA ALA A 107 -16.18 11.37 13.92
C ALA A 107 -16.01 12.56 14.87
N GLN A 108 -17.11 12.95 15.53
CA GLN A 108 -17.11 14.05 16.52
C GLN A 108 -16.40 13.65 17.82
N ARG A 109 -16.37 12.36 18.10
CA ARG A 109 -15.73 11.81 19.31
C ARG A 109 -14.93 10.58 18.95
N VAL A 110 -13.74 10.52 19.49
CA VAL A 110 -12.95 9.30 19.48
C VAL A 110 -13.52 8.33 20.51
N SER A 111 -13.75 7.08 20.11
CA SER A 111 -14.33 6.02 20.94
C SER A 111 -13.49 4.74 20.83
N ASN A 112 -12.25 4.82 21.28
CA ASN A 112 -11.32 3.68 21.33
C ASN A 112 -10.36 3.87 22.50
N TRP A 113 -10.25 2.86 23.34
CA TRP A 113 -9.37 2.88 24.53
C TRP A 113 -7.88 3.01 24.18
N ARG A 114 -7.47 2.60 22.96
CA ARG A 114 -6.09 2.72 22.46
C ARG A 114 -5.79 4.10 21.88
N ALA A 115 -6.79 4.96 21.71
CA ALA A 115 -6.58 6.26 21.09
C ALA A 115 -5.74 7.17 22.01
N GLU A 116 -4.70 7.74 21.44
CA GLU A 116 -3.84 8.74 22.10
C GLU A 116 -4.22 10.17 21.70
N ARG A 117 -4.75 10.30 20.47
CA ARG A 117 -5.16 11.58 19.86
C ARG A 117 -6.22 11.35 18.77
N SER A 118 -6.79 12.44 18.24
CA SER A 118 -7.72 12.35 17.12
C SER A 118 -6.98 12.24 15.78
N LEU A 119 -7.69 11.77 14.76
CA LEU A 119 -7.20 11.75 13.37
C LEU A 119 -6.82 13.17 12.89
N SER A 120 -7.66 14.18 13.19
CA SER A 120 -7.43 15.57 12.76
C SER A 120 -6.18 16.16 13.37
N GLU A 121 -5.93 15.91 14.68
CA GLU A 121 -4.72 16.36 15.37
C GLU A 121 -3.45 15.78 14.75
N GLU A 122 -3.46 14.47 14.43
CA GLU A 122 -2.28 13.86 13.81
C GLU A 122 -2.05 14.38 12.38
N MET A 123 -3.13 14.53 11.59
CA MET A 123 -3.02 15.12 10.26
C MET A 123 -2.48 16.54 10.28
N GLU A 124 -2.95 17.38 11.22
CA GLU A 124 -2.47 18.75 11.40
C GLU A 124 -0.98 18.76 11.77
N LYS A 125 -0.58 17.92 12.74
CA LYS A 125 0.81 17.78 13.18
C LYS A 125 1.75 17.39 12.03
N GLN A 126 1.30 16.55 11.11
CA GLN A 126 2.09 16.08 9.97
C GLN A 126 1.88 16.90 8.68
N GLY A 127 1.08 17.97 8.73
CA GLY A 127 0.82 18.83 7.57
C GLY A 127 -0.04 18.21 6.49
N VAL A 128 -0.89 17.24 6.84
CA VAL A 128 -1.76 16.53 5.90
C VAL A 128 -3.14 17.16 5.86
N ILE A 129 -3.64 17.44 4.64
CA ILE A 129 -4.91 18.13 4.40
C ILE A 129 -6.03 17.11 4.21
N GLY A 130 -7.16 17.36 4.87
CA GLY A 130 -8.38 16.58 4.71
C GLY A 130 -9.58 17.44 4.33
N ILE A 131 -10.56 16.82 3.66
CA ILE A 131 -11.87 17.42 3.37
C ILE A 131 -12.98 16.47 3.80
N ARG A 132 -13.98 17.02 4.49
CA ARG A 132 -15.19 16.33 4.95
C ARG A 132 -16.44 16.99 4.41
N GLY A 133 -17.58 16.32 4.53
CA GLY A 133 -18.86 16.81 4.01
C GLY A 133 -19.05 16.57 2.52
N ILE A 134 -18.26 15.68 1.93
CA ILE A 134 -18.29 15.36 0.51
C ILE A 134 -19.28 14.21 0.24
N ASP A 135 -19.98 14.28 -0.88
CA ASP A 135 -20.68 13.12 -1.44
C ASP A 135 -19.66 12.12 -2.01
N THR A 136 -19.05 11.35 -1.10
CA THR A 136 -18.03 10.35 -1.45
C THR A 136 -18.60 9.23 -2.33
N ARG A 137 -19.90 8.91 -2.21
CA ARG A 137 -20.53 7.92 -3.09
C ARG A 137 -20.54 8.38 -4.55
N THR A 138 -20.92 9.63 -4.82
CA THR A 138 -20.88 10.19 -6.18
C THR A 138 -19.45 10.26 -6.70
N LEU A 139 -18.50 10.69 -5.86
CA LEU A 139 -17.07 10.75 -6.23
C LEU A 139 -16.50 9.36 -6.54
N VAL A 140 -16.74 8.36 -5.69
CA VAL A 140 -16.28 6.97 -5.90
C VAL A 140 -16.87 6.39 -7.20
N ARG A 141 -18.17 6.63 -7.47
CA ARG A 141 -18.78 6.20 -8.73
C ARG A 141 -18.13 6.87 -9.94
N HIS A 142 -17.78 8.14 -9.81
CA HIS A 142 -17.06 8.86 -10.86
C HIS A 142 -15.69 8.23 -11.13
N LEU A 143 -14.85 8.05 -10.10
CA LEU A 143 -13.53 7.43 -10.22
C LEU A 143 -13.60 5.99 -10.75
N ARG A 144 -14.61 5.21 -10.35
CA ARG A 144 -14.84 3.87 -10.90
C ARG A 144 -15.15 3.90 -12.41
N ASN A 145 -15.95 4.86 -12.83
CA ASN A 145 -16.43 4.93 -14.23
C ASN A 145 -15.39 5.53 -15.17
N TYR A 146 -14.60 6.49 -14.71
CA TYR A 146 -13.68 7.26 -15.55
C TYR A 146 -12.21 6.97 -15.25
N GLY A 147 -11.91 6.33 -14.14
CA GLY A 147 -10.55 5.98 -13.69
C GLY A 147 -10.02 6.91 -12.61
N SER A 148 -8.86 6.54 -12.05
CA SER A 148 -8.06 7.40 -11.20
C SER A 148 -7.62 8.64 -11.99
N ILE A 149 -7.65 9.81 -11.37
CA ILE A 149 -7.45 11.09 -12.04
C ILE A 149 -6.63 12.05 -11.17
N ALA A 150 -5.83 12.90 -11.81
CA ALA A 150 -5.14 13.97 -11.13
C ALA A 150 -6.13 14.90 -10.40
N ALA A 151 -5.82 15.25 -9.17
CA ALA A 151 -6.67 16.04 -8.30
C ALA A 151 -5.85 17.00 -7.43
N GLY A 152 -6.52 18.03 -6.91
CA GLY A 152 -5.98 18.93 -5.91
C GLY A 152 -6.98 19.13 -4.78
N LEU A 153 -6.49 19.17 -3.57
CA LEU A 153 -7.25 19.47 -2.36
C LEU A 153 -6.73 20.78 -1.78
N PHE A 154 -7.62 21.74 -1.68
CA PHE A 154 -7.34 23.11 -1.25
C PHE A 154 -8.18 23.43 -0.02
N SER A 155 -7.57 23.98 1.02
CA SER A 155 -8.22 24.26 2.31
C SER A 155 -7.85 25.63 2.85
N GLY A 156 -8.76 26.25 3.58
CA GLY A 156 -8.58 27.60 4.13
C GLY A 156 -8.61 28.69 3.05
N GLU A 157 -7.63 29.56 3.02
CA GLU A 157 -7.54 30.66 2.05
C GLU A 157 -7.40 30.14 0.61
N ASP A 158 -6.66 29.03 0.41
CA ASP A 158 -6.46 28.43 -0.90
C ASP A 158 -7.78 27.94 -1.54
N ALA A 159 -8.74 27.52 -0.72
CA ALA A 159 -10.07 27.11 -1.20
C ALA A 159 -10.94 28.25 -1.74
N GLN A 160 -10.54 29.50 -1.52
CA GLN A 160 -11.25 30.70 -1.96
C GLN A 160 -10.75 31.23 -3.32
N ARG A 161 -9.65 30.68 -3.82
CA ARG A 161 -9.09 31.03 -5.13
C ARG A 161 -10.05 30.66 -6.25
N PRO A 162 -9.99 31.37 -7.43
CA PRO A 162 -10.79 31.00 -8.60
C PRO A 162 -10.59 29.54 -9.01
N VAL A 163 -11.67 28.83 -9.31
CA VAL A 163 -11.63 27.41 -9.68
C VAL A 163 -10.77 27.16 -10.93
N GLU A 164 -10.75 28.10 -11.85
CA GLU A 164 -9.94 28.05 -13.07
C GLU A 164 -8.43 28.01 -12.76
N GLU A 165 -7.98 28.76 -11.74
CA GLU A 165 -6.60 28.74 -11.29
C GLU A 165 -6.26 27.40 -10.62
N LEU A 166 -7.13 26.92 -9.73
CA LEU A 166 -6.98 25.63 -9.07
C LEU A 166 -6.93 24.47 -10.08
N LEU A 167 -7.82 24.51 -11.07
CA LEU A 167 -7.85 23.51 -12.14
C LEU A 167 -6.56 23.52 -13.00
N LYS A 168 -6.02 24.70 -13.27
CA LYS A 168 -4.74 24.82 -14.00
C LYS A 168 -3.60 24.18 -13.21
N GLU A 169 -3.56 24.40 -11.90
CA GLU A 169 -2.57 23.81 -11.00
C GLU A 169 -2.71 22.28 -10.95
N VAL A 170 -3.95 21.76 -10.83
CA VAL A 170 -4.22 20.32 -10.88
C VAL A 170 -3.75 19.68 -12.19
N LYS A 171 -3.95 20.37 -13.34
CA LYS A 171 -3.55 19.84 -14.64
C LYS A 171 -2.05 19.93 -14.92
N SER A 172 -1.30 20.69 -14.14
CA SER A 172 0.15 20.85 -14.30
C SER A 172 0.96 19.76 -13.61
N GLN A 173 0.34 18.90 -12.81
CA GLN A 173 1.05 17.83 -12.12
C GLN A 173 1.38 16.66 -13.04
N ASP A 174 2.47 15.97 -12.72
CA ASP A 174 2.90 14.76 -13.45
C ASP A 174 1.92 13.60 -13.24
N SER A 175 1.84 12.71 -14.21
CA SER A 175 1.05 11.47 -14.13
C SER A 175 1.71 10.47 -13.18
N MET A 176 0.87 9.62 -12.54
CA MET A 176 1.37 8.43 -11.82
C MET A 176 2.03 7.42 -12.79
N GLU A 177 1.57 7.37 -14.04
CA GLU A 177 2.20 6.58 -15.09
C GLU A 177 3.55 7.23 -15.47
N GLY A 178 4.63 6.46 -15.38
CA GLY A 178 6.00 6.94 -15.53
C GLY A 178 6.61 7.56 -14.26
N ALA A 179 5.91 7.54 -13.11
CA ALA A 179 6.44 8.08 -11.86
C ALA A 179 7.34 7.07 -11.14
N ASP A 180 8.60 7.44 -10.93
CA ASP A 180 9.55 6.71 -10.08
C ASP A 180 9.48 7.25 -8.65
N LEU A 181 8.76 6.55 -7.78
CA LEU A 181 8.49 7.01 -6.41
C LEU A 181 9.13 6.14 -5.32
N ALA A 182 9.69 4.99 -5.67
CA ALA A 182 10.23 4.07 -4.67
C ALA A 182 11.37 4.70 -3.85
N ALA A 183 12.23 5.51 -4.50
CA ALA A 183 13.32 6.22 -3.83
C ALA A 183 12.82 7.28 -2.82
N GLU A 184 11.61 7.82 -3.01
CA GLU A 184 11.05 8.86 -2.12
C GLU A 184 10.52 8.28 -0.80
N VAL A 185 10.22 6.99 -0.76
CA VAL A 185 9.63 6.29 0.40
C VAL A 185 10.59 5.30 1.05
N SER A 186 11.68 4.99 0.39
CA SER A 186 12.72 4.07 0.86
C SER A 186 13.47 4.64 2.07
N THR A 187 13.96 3.75 2.94
CA THR A 187 14.90 4.14 4.00
C THR A 187 16.22 4.66 3.41
N ASP A 188 16.84 5.64 4.07
CA ASP A 188 18.14 6.17 3.68
C ASP A 188 19.30 5.25 4.06
N GLU A 189 19.16 4.52 5.17
CA GLU A 189 20.18 3.64 5.74
C GLU A 189 19.61 2.25 6.04
N PRO A 190 20.41 1.18 5.91
CA PRO A 190 19.98 -0.15 6.30
C PRO A 190 19.63 -0.22 7.79
N TYR A 191 18.60 -0.99 8.12
CA TYR A 191 18.27 -1.32 9.50
C TYR A 191 17.89 -2.80 9.63
N THR A 192 17.98 -3.33 10.84
CA THR A 192 17.70 -4.74 11.11
C THR A 192 16.48 -4.89 12.01
N VAL A 193 15.59 -5.82 11.62
CA VAL A 193 14.51 -6.31 12.48
C VAL A 193 14.92 -7.72 12.93
N GLU A 194 15.19 -7.83 14.22
CA GLU A 194 15.69 -9.07 14.82
C GLU A 194 14.61 -10.17 14.81
N ALA A 195 15.05 -11.41 14.76
CA ALA A 195 14.19 -12.56 14.94
C ALA A 195 13.63 -12.64 16.37
N VAL A 196 12.37 -13.01 16.52
CA VAL A 196 11.81 -13.38 17.82
C VAL A 196 12.24 -14.81 18.14
N GLY A 197 12.95 -14.98 19.27
CA GLY A 197 13.52 -16.26 19.67
C GLY A 197 14.81 -16.63 18.94
N GLU A 198 14.99 -17.89 18.62
CA GLU A 198 16.16 -18.37 17.92
C GLU A 198 16.16 -17.95 16.45
N LYS A 199 17.23 -17.32 16.01
CA LYS A 199 17.42 -16.94 14.61
C LYS A 199 17.67 -18.17 13.76
N LYS A 200 16.80 -18.41 12.77
CA LYS A 200 16.91 -19.52 11.81
C LYS A 200 17.50 -19.05 10.48
N TYR A 201 17.03 -17.92 9.97
CA TYR A 201 17.38 -17.40 8.64
C TYR A 201 17.62 -15.89 8.67
N THR A 202 18.35 -15.42 7.65
CA THR A 202 18.55 -14.01 7.35
C THR A 202 17.93 -13.69 5.99
N VAL A 203 17.03 -12.70 5.95
CA VAL A 203 16.44 -12.17 4.73
C VAL A 203 16.94 -10.74 4.51
N VAL A 204 17.39 -10.43 3.29
CA VAL A 204 17.59 -9.04 2.85
C VAL A 204 16.32 -8.58 2.16
N ALA A 205 15.71 -7.51 2.69
CA ALA A 205 14.49 -6.91 2.19
C ALA A 205 14.77 -5.55 1.56
N PHE A 206 14.47 -5.40 0.27
CA PHE A 206 14.52 -4.09 -0.39
C PHE A 206 13.32 -3.25 0.01
N ASP A 207 13.60 -2.07 0.55
CA ASP A 207 12.58 -1.10 0.93
C ASP A 207 12.16 -0.25 -0.27
N MET A 208 11.08 -0.71 -0.93
CA MET A 208 10.40 0.06 -1.98
C MET A 208 9.22 0.86 -1.41
N GLY A 209 9.05 0.87 -0.09
CA GLY A 209 7.92 1.39 0.68
C GLY A 209 7.35 0.32 1.62
N VAL A 210 8.22 -0.41 2.31
CA VAL A 210 7.85 -1.57 3.12
C VAL A 210 6.89 -1.21 4.25
N LYS A 211 5.82 -2.00 4.39
CA LYS A 211 4.93 -1.95 5.55
C LYS A 211 5.59 -2.64 6.74
N THR A 212 5.51 -2.02 7.92
CA THR A 212 6.15 -2.52 9.14
C THR A 212 5.63 -3.90 9.57
N ALA A 213 4.42 -4.27 9.16
CA ALA A 213 3.85 -5.59 9.41
C ALA A 213 4.67 -6.70 8.74
N THR A 214 5.23 -6.49 7.55
CA THR A 214 5.97 -7.53 6.81
C THR A 214 7.20 -8.04 7.56
N PRO A 215 8.19 -7.22 7.98
CA PRO A 215 9.32 -7.72 8.74
C PRO A 215 8.93 -8.27 10.12
N ARG A 216 7.80 -7.83 10.72
CA ARG A 216 7.25 -8.44 11.94
C ARG A 216 6.79 -9.88 11.69
N HIS A 217 6.15 -10.18 10.57
CA HIS A 217 5.77 -11.55 10.19
C HIS A 217 7.00 -12.44 9.99
N PHE A 218 8.07 -11.93 9.41
CA PHE A 218 9.35 -12.65 9.30
C PHE A 218 9.95 -12.88 10.69
N SER A 219 10.05 -11.85 11.50
CA SER A 219 10.61 -11.90 12.86
C SER A 219 9.94 -12.99 13.72
N GLN A 220 8.60 -13.09 13.69
CA GLN A 220 7.82 -14.09 14.41
C GLN A 220 8.12 -15.53 13.99
N ARG A 221 8.74 -15.74 12.81
CA ARG A 221 9.15 -17.05 12.27
C ARG A 221 10.63 -17.36 12.46
N GLY A 222 11.32 -16.56 13.28
CA GLY A 222 12.75 -16.72 13.50
C GLY A 222 13.61 -16.21 12.34
N ILE A 223 13.09 -15.31 11.53
CA ILE A 223 13.80 -14.69 10.40
C ILE A 223 14.25 -13.28 10.82
N GLU A 224 15.56 -13.07 10.84
CA GLU A 224 16.15 -11.73 10.90
C GLU A 224 16.01 -11.06 9.54
N THR A 225 15.52 -9.84 9.52
CA THR A 225 15.34 -9.07 8.28
C THR A 225 16.27 -7.87 8.27
N ILE A 226 17.18 -7.81 7.30
CA ILE A 226 17.99 -6.63 7.01
C ILE A 226 17.28 -5.84 5.92
N VAL A 227 16.63 -4.75 6.31
CA VAL A 227 15.95 -3.85 5.39
C VAL A 227 16.97 -2.89 4.78
N VAL A 228 17.05 -2.85 3.48
CA VAL A 228 18.05 -2.06 2.74
C VAL A 228 17.37 -1.04 1.82
N PRO A 229 18.02 0.11 1.54
CA PRO A 229 17.53 1.08 0.57
C PRO A 229 17.23 0.47 -0.81
N ALA A 230 16.28 1.06 -1.54
CA ALA A 230 15.87 0.61 -2.88
C ALA A 230 17.04 0.56 -3.89
N ASN A 231 18.03 1.42 -3.74
CA ASN A 231 19.21 1.52 -4.62
C ASN A 231 20.40 0.65 -4.18
N THR A 232 20.20 -0.31 -3.27
CA THR A 232 21.27 -1.21 -2.80
C THR A 232 21.69 -2.17 -3.91
N SER A 233 23.00 -2.26 -4.18
CA SER A 233 23.54 -3.15 -5.20
C SER A 233 23.44 -4.62 -4.81
N PHE A 234 23.39 -5.52 -5.81
CA PHE A 234 23.38 -6.96 -5.57
C PHE A 234 24.64 -7.46 -4.83
N ASP A 235 25.82 -6.86 -5.10
CA ASP A 235 27.05 -7.22 -4.37
C ASP A 235 26.94 -6.89 -2.87
N LYS A 236 26.30 -5.75 -2.55
CA LYS A 236 26.03 -5.41 -1.15
C LYS A 236 25.04 -6.40 -0.51
N VAL A 237 24.00 -6.80 -1.22
CA VAL A 237 23.05 -7.84 -0.77
C VAL A 237 23.80 -9.15 -0.47
N LYS A 238 24.64 -9.62 -1.39
CA LYS A 238 25.46 -10.83 -1.17
C LYS A 238 26.35 -10.73 0.06
N SER A 239 26.89 -9.55 0.38
CA SER A 239 27.75 -9.36 1.54
C SER A 239 27.07 -9.65 2.88
N TYR A 240 25.73 -9.61 2.93
CA TYR A 240 24.96 -10.02 4.10
C TYR A 240 24.74 -11.54 4.21
N ASN A 241 25.15 -12.29 3.18
CA ASN A 241 24.99 -13.76 3.10
C ASN A 241 23.52 -14.20 3.39
N PRO A 242 22.53 -13.68 2.67
CA PRO A 242 21.13 -13.93 2.93
C PRO A 242 20.72 -15.38 2.57
N ASP A 243 19.78 -15.94 3.33
CA ASP A 243 19.09 -17.17 3.01
C ASP A 243 17.93 -16.94 2.02
N GLY A 244 17.43 -15.70 1.96
CA GLY A 244 16.40 -15.26 1.03
C GLY A 244 16.44 -13.76 0.77
N VAL A 245 15.84 -13.34 -0.34
CA VAL A 245 15.68 -11.94 -0.72
C VAL A 245 14.18 -11.64 -0.86
N PHE A 246 13.78 -10.50 -0.32
CA PHE A 246 12.43 -10.00 -0.37
C PHE A 246 12.38 -8.63 -1.03
N VAL A 247 11.40 -8.40 -1.90
CA VAL A 247 11.10 -7.07 -2.46
C VAL A 247 9.70 -6.64 -2.03
N SER A 248 9.64 -5.49 -1.37
CA SER A 248 8.44 -5.00 -0.72
C SER A 248 7.43 -4.39 -1.68
N ASN A 249 6.26 -4.06 -1.12
CA ASN A 249 5.30 -3.14 -1.71
C ASN A 249 5.90 -1.74 -1.87
N GLY A 250 5.26 -0.91 -2.70
CA GLY A 250 5.69 0.46 -2.91
C GLY A 250 4.82 1.23 -3.91
N PRO A 251 5.01 2.55 -3.99
CA PRO A 251 4.29 3.44 -4.91
C PRO A 251 4.96 3.51 -6.28
N GLY A 252 4.26 4.12 -7.23
CA GLY A 252 4.78 4.47 -8.54
C GLY A 252 4.51 3.44 -9.61
N ASP A 253 5.11 3.68 -10.78
CA ASP A 253 4.99 2.83 -11.95
C ASP A 253 6.10 1.76 -11.97
N PRO A 254 5.78 0.46 -11.93
CA PRO A 254 6.80 -0.59 -11.96
C PRO A 254 7.65 -0.59 -13.24
N ALA A 255 7.18 0.05 -14.31
CA ALA A 255 7.95 0.18 -15.54
C ALA A 255 9.19 1.09 -15.40
N THR A 256 9.24 1.93 -14.37
CA THR A 256 10.40 2.80 -14.09
C THR A 256 11.52 2.11 -13.32
N ALA A 257 11.24 0.99 -12.66
CA ALA A 257 12.17 0.31 -11.74
C ALA A 257 13.06 -0.74 -12.45
N GLU A 258 13.59 -0.44 -13.63
CA GLU A 258 14.43 -1.35 -14.42
C GLU A 258 15.69 -1.80 -13.68
N GLU A 259 16.29 -0.95 -12.86
CA GLU A 259 17.46 -1.28 -12.06
C GLU A 259 17.14 -2.40 -11.06
N MET A 260 16.01 -2.30 -10.36
CA MET A 260 15.54 -3.36 -9.45
C MET A 260 15.19 -4.65 -10.20
N VAL A 261 14.59 -4.56 -11.37
CA VAL A 261 14.36 -5.74 -12.24
C VAL A 261 15.69 -6.44 -12.56
N GLY A 262 16.76 -5.68 -12.85
CA GLY A 262 18.10 -6.21 -13.06
C GLY A 262 18.66 -6.91 -11.82
N ILE A 263 18.45 -6.35 -10.63
CA ILE A 263 18.85 -6.98 -9.35
C ILE A 263 18.08 -8.27 -9.10
N ILE A 264 16.77 -8.30 -9.34
CA ILE A 264 15.97 -9.52 -9.20
C ILE A 264 16.51 -10.63 -10.12
N LYS A 265 16.84 -10.32 -11.37
CA LYS A 265 17.46 -11.29 -12.29
C LYS A 265 18.74 -11.87 -11.72
N GLN A 266 19.62 -11.04 -11.14
CA GLN A 266 20.86 -11.52 -10.49
C GLN A 266 20.57 -12.43 -9.27
N VAL A 267 19.52 -12.12 -8.48
CA VAL A 267 19.05 -12.97 -7.37
C VAL A 267 18.62 -14.35 -7.88
N LEU A 268 17.84 -14.38 -8.98
CA LEU A 268 17.37 -15.62 -9.60
C LEU A 268 18.52 -16.45 -10.19
N GLU A 269 19.47 -15.80 -10.88
CA GLU A 269 20.69 -16.45 -11.41
C GLU A 269 21.54 -17.07 -10.29
N ALA A 270 21.65 -16.36 -9.16
CA ALA A 270 22.35 -16.84 -7.98
C ALA A 270 21.60 -17.94 -7.21
N LYS A 271 20.38 -18.27 -7.63
CA LYS A 271 19.48 -19.26 -6.99
C LYS A 271 19.24 -18.96 -5.51
N ILE A 272 19.07 -17.70 -5.16
CA ILE A 272 18.67 -17.28 -3.82
C ILE A 272 17.12 -17.28 -3.77
N PRO A 273 16.51 -17.92 -2.76
CA PRO A 273 15.07 -17.87 -2.53
C PRO A 273 14.52 -16.45 -2.58
N PHE A 274 13.44 -16.23 -3.35
CA PHE A 274 12.87 -14.91 -3.59
C PHE A 274 11.38 -14.89 -3.26
N PHE A 275 10.95 -13.84 -2.57
CA PHE A 275 9.55 -13.50 -2.34
C PHE A 275 9.30 -12.02 -2.64
N GLY A 276 8.17 -11.71 -3.30
CA GLY A 276 7.76 -10.35 -3.62
C GLY A 276 6.29 -10.06 -3.27
N ILE A 277 6.02 -8.89 -2.73
CA ILE A 277 4.66 -8.44 -2.40
C ILE A 277 4.33 -7.16 -3.18
N CYS A 278 3.15 -7.10 -3.79
CA CYS A 278 2.57 -5.95 -4.47
C CYS A 278 3.51 -5.38 -5.54
N PHE A 279 4.24 -4.30 -5.28
CA PHE A 279 5.26 -3.79 -6.19
C PHE A 279 6.33 -4.86 -6.51
N GLY A 280 6.74 -5.64 -5.50
CA GLY A 280 7.64 -6.78 -5.67
C GLY A 280 7.09 -7.89 -6.57
N ASN A 281 5.78 -8.13 -6.60
CA ASN A 281 5.14 -9.02 -7.57
C ASN A 281 5.25 -8.49 -9.00
N GLN A 282 4.99 -7.21 -9.19
CA GLN A 282 5.08 -6.56 -10.50
C GLN A 282 6.52 -6.62 -11.03
N LEU A 283 7.51 -6.38 -10.17
CA LEU A 283 8.93 -6.42 -10.54
C LEU A 283 9.43 -7.85 -10.81
N LEU A 284 8.98 -8.86 -10.05
CA LEU A 284 9.27 -10.25 -10.37
C LEU A 284 8.67 -10.62 -11.73
N GLY A 285 7.39 -10.26 -11.99
CA GLY A 285 6.76 -10.49 -13.29
C GLY A 285 7.56 -9.87 -14.44
N ARG A 286 8.03 -8.64 -14.29
CA ARG A 286 8.90 -7.98 -15.29
C ARG A 286 10.24 -8.71 -15.45
N ALA A 287 10.87 -9.16 -14.37
CA ALA A 287 12.09 -9.97 -14.44
C ALA A 287 11.87 -11.31 -15.18
N LEU A 288 10.66 -11.85 -15.12
CA LEU A 288 10.25 -13.07 -15.84
C LEU A 288 9.75 -12.79 -17.28
N GLY A 289 9.80 -11.53 -17.73
CA GLY A 289 9.46 -11.13 -19.10
C GLY A 289 8.00 -10.71 -19.31
N LEU A 290 7.23 -10.50 -18.25
CA LEU A 290 5.86 -9.99 -18.36
C LEU A 290 5.83 -8.45 -18.39
N ASP A 291 4.83 -7.89 -19.07
CA ASP A 291 4.53 -6.48 -19.03
C ASP A 291 3.63 -6.11 -17.84
N THR A 292 3.67 -4.84 -17.47
CA THR A 292 2.73 -4.23 -16.52
C THR A 292 1.84 -3.22 -17.22
N TYR A 293 0.67 -2.95 -16.65
CA TYR A 293 -0.24 -1.94 -17.16
C TYR A 293 -0.92 -1.18 -16.01
N LYS A 294 -1.28 0.09 -16.27
CA LYS A 294 -2.06 0.88 -15.33
C LYS A 294 -3.52 0.45 -15.40
N MET A 295 -4.08 0.07 -14.26
CA MET A 295 -5.49 -0.28 -14.12
C MET A 295 -6.34 1.00 -14.14
N LYS A 296 -7.59 0.90 -14.58
CA LYS A 296 -8.50 2.04 -14.65
C LYS A 296 -8.69 2.74 -13.31
N PHE A 297 -8.94 1.99 -12.23
CA PHE A 297 -9.11 2.52 -10.87
C PHE A 297 -8.36 1.72 -9.81
N GLY A 298 -7.71 0.60 -10.17
CA GLY A 298 -6.95 -0.26 -9.27
C GLY A 298 -7.81 -1.06 -8.29
N HIS A 299 -7.14 -1.85 -7.45
CA HIS A 299 -7.74 -2.58 -6.34
C HIS A 299 -7.31 -1.94 -5.01
N ARG A 300 -8.29 -1.45 -4.24
CA ARG A 300 -8.06 -0.90 -2.89
C ARG A 300 -9.22 -1.25 -1.97
N GLY A 301 -8.95 -2.15 -1.04
CA GLY A 301 -9.94 -2.67 -0.11
C GLY A 301 -9.42 -3.88 0.65
N ILE A 302 -10.24 -4.39 1.57
CA ILE A 302 -9.88 -5.48 2.48
C ILE A 302 -10.78 -6.73 2.31
N ASN A 303 -11.50 -6.82 1.20
CA ASN A 303 -12.47 -7.88 0.93
C ASN A 303 -12.43 -8.38 -0.53
N VAL A 304 -11.24 -8.40 -1.14
CA VAL A 304 -11.07 -8.82 -2.52
C VAL A 304 -10.79 -10.32 -2.59
N PRO A 305 -11.65 -11.11 -3.25
CA PRO A 305 -11.46 -12.56 -3.36
C PRO A 305 -10.41 -12.90 -4.40
N VAL A 306 -9.42 -13.69 -4.00
CA VAL A 306 -8.34 -14.18 -4.85
C VAL A 306 -8.29 -15.69 -4.81
N ARG A 307 -8.28 -16.33 -5.99
CA ARG A 307 -8.11 -17.77 -6.11
C ARG A 307 -6.63 -18.11 -6.27
N ASN A 308 -6.16 -19.03 -5.45
CA ASN A 308 -4.89 -19.72 -5.66
C ASN A 308 -5.10 -20.86 -6.66
N ASN A 309 -4.55 -20.76 -7.86
CA ASN A 309 -4.72 -21.76 -8.92
C ASN A 309 -4.04 -23.09 -8.57
N VAL A 310 -2.98 -23.08 -7.76
CA VAL A 310 -2.24 -24.29 -7.37
C VAL A 310 -3.06 -25.15 -6.41
N THR A 311 -3.73 -24.53 -5.44
CA THR A 311 -4.48 -25.24 -4.40
C THR A 311 -5.98 -25.25 -4.63
N GLY A 312 -6.49 -24.38 -5.51
CA GLY A 312 -7.93 -24.13 -5.70
C GLY A 312 -8.59 -23.33 -4.57
N LYS A 313 -7.85 -22.96 -3.52
CA LYS A 313 -8.36 -22.20 -2.38
C LYS A 313 -8.66 -20.76 -2.78
N ILE A 314 -9.72 -20.19 -2.20
CA ILE A 314 -10.05 -18.78 -2.32
C ILE A 314 -9.75 -18.11 -0.98
N ASP A 315 -8.92 -17.08 -1.00
CA ASP A 315 -8.62 -16.23 0.13
C ASP A 315 -9.30 -14.86 -0.06
N ILE A 316 -9.75 -14.27 1.03
CA ILE A 316 -10.18 -12.87 1.05
C ILE A 316 -8.96 -12.03 1.40
N THR A 317 -8.65 -11.04 0.57
CA THR A 317 -7.37 -10.33 0.61
C THR A 317 -7.51 -8.84 0.82
N SER A 318 -6.44 -8.26 1.40
CA SER A 318 -6.21 -6.83 1.48
C SER A 318 -5.42 -6.38 0.25
N GLN A 319 -5.85 -5.31 -0.42
CA GLN A 319 -5.24 -4.83 -1.65
C GLN A 319 -5.07 -3.32 -1.67
N ASN A 320 -3.97 -2.88 -2.24
CA ASN A 320 -3.70 -1.48 -2.56
C ASN A 320 -2.72 -1.40 -3.75
N HIS A 321 -3.23 -1.41 -4.97
CA HIS A 321 -2.40 -1.21 -6.16
C HIS A 321 -3.17 -0.59 -7.32
N GLY A 322 -2.47 0.15 -8.18
CA GLY A 322 -3.00 0.79 -9.38
C GLY A 322 -2.43 0.21 -10.67
N PHE A 323 -1.43 -0.66 -10.56
CA PHE A 323 -0.82 -1.38 -11.68
C PHE A 323 -0.96 -2.89 -11.47
N ALA A 324 -0.92 -3.66 -12.55
CA ALA A 324 -0.99 -5.11 -12.53
C ALA A 324 -0.12 -5.72 -13.61
N LEU A 325 0.20 -7.01 -13.46
CA LEU A 325 0.88 -7.81 -14.48
C LEU A 325 -0.09 -8.19 -15.59
N LYS A 326 0.41 -8.13 -16.83
CA LYS A 326 -0.29 -8.63 -18.00
C LYS A 326 0.09 -10.11 -18.23
N ALA A 327 -0.89 -10.99 -18.22
CA ALA A 327 -0.66 -12.39 -18.56
C ALA A 327 -0.14 -12.52 -20.01
N PRO A 328 0.66 -13.55 -20.31
CA PRO A 328 1.07 -13.84 -21.69
C PRO A 328 -0.14 -14.03 -22.62
N GLU A 329 0.01 -13.69 -23.89
CA GLU A 329 -1.05 -13.88 -24.87
C GLU A 329 -1.42 -15.37 -25.00
N GLY A 330 -2.72 -15.67 -24.92
CA GLY A 330 -3.23 -17.05 -24.99
C GLY A 330 -3.03 -17.88 -23.72
N TYR A 331 -2.53 -17.28 -22.63
CA TYR A 331 -2.37 -17.97 -21.35
C TYR A 331 -3.73 -18.31 -20.73
N ASP A 332 -3.92 -19.57 -20.35
CA ASP A 332 -5.14 -19.99 -19.64
C ASP A 332 -5.04 -19.69 -18.14
N LEU A 333 -5.66 -18.59 -17.72
CA LEU A 333 -5.68 -18.14 -16.33
C LEU A 333 -6.40 -19.10 -15.37
N ASN A 334 -7.17 -20.04 -15.88
CA ASN A 334 -7.93 -21.00 -15.08
C ASN A 334 -7.26 -22.37 -14.97
N SER A 335 -6.17 -22.58 -15.70
CA SER A 335 -5.43 -23.83 -15.68
C SER A 335 -4.28 -23.81 -14.68
N ASN A 336 -4.22 -24.81 -13.80
CA ASN A 336 -3.07 -25.03 -12.92
C ASN A 336 -1.83 -25.55 -13.68
N ASP A 337 -2.04 -26.13 -14.87
CA ASP A 337 -0.95 -26.69 -15.68
C ASP A 337 -0.39 -25.70 -16.69
N ALA A 338 -1.04 -24.53 -16.86
CA ALA A 338 -0.54 -23.50 -17.75
C ALA A 338 0.80 -22.94 -17.25
N GLU A 339 1.73 -22.77 -18.19
CA GLU A 339 3.04 -22.20 -17.91
C GLU A 339 3.50 -21.30 -19.05
N PHE A 340 4.48 -20.44 -18.78
CA PHE A 340 5.16 -19.63 -19.77
C PHE A 340 6.67 -19.73 -19.60
N ALA A 341 7.40 -19.62 -20.71
CA ALA A 341 8.85 -19.72 -20.70
C ALA A 341 9.50 -18.44 -20.19
N THR A 342 10.56 -18.59 -19.40
CA THR A 342 11.41 -17.49 -18.94
C THR A 342 12.89 -17.87 -19.05
N ASP A 343 13.78 -16.90 -18.89
CA ASP A 343 15.25 -17.14 -18.83
C ASP A 343 15.66 -17.99 -17.62
N PHE A 344 14.76 -18.13 -16.62
CA PHE A 344 15.03 -18.85 -15.36
C PHE A 344 14.28 -20.19 -15.27
N GLY A 345 13.71 -20.66 -16.37
CA GLY A 345 12.86 -21.84 -16.45
C GLY A 345 11.36 -21.50 -16.57
N PRO A 346 10.49 -22.52 -16.60
CA PRO A 346 9.05 -22.29 -16.73
C PRO A 346 8.48 -21.59 -15.48
N ALA A 347 7.54 -20.67 -15.72
CA ALA A 347 6.80 -19.94 -14.70
C ALA A 347 5.30 -20.09 -14.91
N GLN A 348 4.53 -19.74 -13.88
CA GLN A 348 3.08 -19.83 -13.90
C GLN A 348 2.44 -18.62 -13.20
N VAL A 349 1.19 -18.31 -13.59
CA VAL A 349 0.30 -17.45 -12.82
C VAL A 349 -0.32 -18.30 -11.71
N THR A 350 -0.03 -17.93 -10.46
CA THR A 350 -0.44 -18.71 -9.27
C THR A 350 -1.74 -18.21 -8.65
N HIS A 351 -2.05 -16.92 -8.82
CA HIS A 351 -3.19 -16.30 -8.17
C HIS A 351 -3.93 -15.37 -9.15
N ILE A 352 -5.26 -15.32 -9.02
CA ILE A 352 -6.15 -14.51 -9.86
C ILE A 352 -7.22 -13.86 -9.01
N CYS A 353 -7.48 -12.57 -9.24
CA CYS A 353 -8.64 -11.87 -8.69
C CYS A 353 -9.93 -12.41 -9.32
N LEU A 354 -10.89 -12.83 -8.49
CA LEU A 354 -12.17 -13.35 -8.97
C LEU A 354 -13.14 -12.28 -9.47
N ASN A 355 -12.85 -11.00 -9.24
CA ASN A 355 -13.72 -9.92 -9.66
C ASN A 355 -13.52 -9.52 -11.13
N ASP A 356 -12.30 -9.70 -11.67
CA ASP A 356 -11.94 -9.15 -12.99
C ASP A 356 -10.79 -9.91 -13.70
N ASP A 357 -10.42 -11.08 -13.20
CA ASP A 357 -9.36 -11.94 -13.73
C ASP A 357 -7.95 -11.30 -13.76
N THR A 358 -7.72 -10.27 -12.94
CA THR A 358 -6.39 -9.66 -12.79
C THR A 358 -5.40 -10.68 -12.23
N VAL A 359 -4.16 -10.70 -12.76
CA VAL A 359 -3.07 -11.53 -12.25
C VAL A 359 -2.68 -11.05 -10.85
N GLU A 360 -2.77 -11.94 -9.88
CA GLU A 360 -2.54 -11.66 -8.45
C GLU A 360 -1.33 -12.40 -7.87
N GLY A 361 -0.60 -13.12 -8.69
CA GLY A 361 0.63 -13.79 -8.29
C GLY A 361 1.27 -14.59 -9.40
N VAL A 362 2.60 -14.68 -9.35
CA VAL A 362 3.42 -15.47 -10.26
C VAL A 362 4.48 -16.26 -9.51
N ALA A 363 4.90 -17.38 -10.05
CA ALA A 363 5.98 -18.19 -9.49
C ALA A 363 6.78 -18.91 -10.57
N LEU A 364 8.06 -19.18 -10.31
CA LEU A 364 8.84 -20.16 -11.04
C LEU A 364 8.37 -21.58 -10.66
N ARG A 365 8.26 -22.46 -11.61
CA ARG A 365 7.88 -23.88 -11.38
C ARG A 365 8.87 -24.64 -10.50
N ASN A 366 10.14 -24.24 -10.49
CA ASN A 366 11.14 -24.81 -9.61
C ASN A 366 11.02 -24.38 -8.13
N GLY A 367 10.08 -23.49 -7.81
CA GLY A 367 9.80 -23.01 -6.47
C GLY A 367 10.74 -21.92 -5.94
N MET A 368 11.81 -21.57 -6.66
CA MET A 368 12.84 -20.62 -6.14
C MET A 368 12.34 -19.18 -5.98
N ALA A 369 11.28 -18.80 -6.70
CA ALA A 369 10.71 -17.46 -6.63
C ALA A 369 9.19 -17.52 -6.73
N TYR A 370 8.53 -16.73 -5.89
CA TYR A 370 7.09 -16.49 -5.98
C TYR A 370 6.74 -15.10 -5.48
N SER A 371 5.58 -14.64 -5.87
CA SER A 371 5.07 -13.33 -5.46
C SER A 371 3.55 -13.28 -5.48
N VAL A 372 3.00 -12.31 -4.75
CA VAL A 372 1.58 -12.00 -4.73
C VAL A 372 1.35 -10.50 -4.86
N GLN A 373 0.26 -10.11 -5.54
CA GLN A 373 -0.12 -8.72 -5.75
C GLN A 373 -0.78 -8.11 -4.52
N TYR A 374 -1.51 -8.89 -3.76
CA TYR A 374 -2.18 -8.49 -2.53
C TYR A 374 -1.23 -8.49 -1.33
N HIS A 375 -1.74 -8.03 -0.17
CA HIS A 375 -0.98 -7.86 1.06
C HIS A 375 -1.27 -8.99 2.06
N PRO A 376 -0.44 -10.07 2.10
CA PRO A 376 -0.63 -11.18 3.03
C PRO A 376 -0.36 -10.81 4.49
N GLU A 377 0.36 -9.73 4.74
CA GLU A 377 0.58 -9.15 6.06
C GLU A 377 -0.69 -8.55 6.66
N SER A 378 -1.72 -8.32 5.84
CA SER A 378 -3.01 -7.70 6.16
C SER A 378 -2.87 -6.23 6.58
N ALA A 379 -2.87 -5.88 7.79
CA ALA A 379 -2.78 -4.58 8.43
C ALA A 379 -3.35 -3.39 7.60
N ALA A 380 -4.64 -3.20 7.51
CA ALA A 380 -5.76 -3.94 8.06
C ALA A 380 -6.24 -5.03 7.09
N GLY A 381 -7.14 -5.90 7.58
CA GLY A 381 -7.81 -6.88 6.72
C GLY A 381 -7.75 -8.32 7.25
N PRO A 382 -8.24 -9.29 6.48
CA PRO A 382 -8.27 -10.70 6.86
C PRO A 382 -6.88 -11.34 6.82
N HIS A 383 -6.67 -12.38 7.62
CA HIS A 383 -5.40 -13.09 7.76
C HIS A 383 -5.31 -14.39 6.92
N ASP A 384 -6.22 -14.59 5.99
CA ASP A 384 -6.32 -15.79 5.15
C ASP A 384 -5.03 -16.10 4.40
N ALA A 385 -4.28 -15.06 4.02
CA ALA A 385 -3.06 -15.15 3.23
C ALA A 385 -1.76 -15.26 4.05
N ASN A 386 -1.80 -15.18 5.38
CA ASN A 386 -0.62 -15.28 6.25
C ASN A 386 0.25 -16.53 5.99
N PRO A 387 -0.29 -17.71 5.58
CA PRO A 387 0.54 -18.88 5.26
C PRO A 387 1.58 -18.67 4.15
N LEU A 388 1.51 -17.60 3.36
CA LEU A 388 2.55 -17.25 2.39
C LEU A 388 3.91 -16.93 3.04
N PHE A 389 3.91 -16.42 4.27
CA PHE A 389 5.14 -16.23 5.03
C PHE A 389 5.77 -17.56 5.48
N ASP A 390 4.93 -18.56 5.82
CA ASP A 390 5.39 -19.92 6.15
C ASP A 390 6.01 -20.59 4.91
N GLN A 391 5.41 -20.38 3.74
CA GLN A 391 5.94 -20.86 2.45
C GLN A 391 7.35 -20.30 2.20
N PHE A 392 7.65 -19.04 2.56
CA PHE A 392 9.00 -18.47 2.40
C PHE A 392 10.00 -19.09 3.37
N GLU A 393 9.60 -19.34 4.62
CA GLU A 393 10.42 -20.09 5.59
C GLU A 393 10.77 -21.48 5.06
N GLU A 394 9.76 -22.22 4.57
CA GLU A 394 9.95 -23.56 3.99
C GLU A 394 10.86 -23.54 2.76
N LEU A 395 10.72 -22.53 1.90
CA LEU A 395 11.57 -22.37 0.72
C LEU A 395 13.05 -22.21 1.12
N MET A 396 13.35 -21.37 2.12
CA MET A 396 14.70 -21.20 2.63
C MET A 396 15.21 -22.47 3.28
N ALA A 397 14.40 -23.18 4.07
CA ALA A 397 14.76 -24.45 4.69
C ALA A 397 15.20 -25.51 3.67
N ASN A 398 14.53 -25.57 2.53
CA ASN A 398 14.83 -26.52 1.46
C ASN A 398 16.10 -26.19 0.66
N HIS A 399 16.55 -24.93 0.70
CA HIS A 399 17.70 -24.45 -0.09
C HIS A 399 18.95 -24.15 0.76
N THR A 400 18.82 -24.13 2.08
CA THR A 400 19.93 -23.97 3.04
C THR A 400 19.99 -25.14 4.04
N PRO A 401 20.14 -26.39 3.61
CA PRO A 401 19.93 -27.57 4.46
C PRO A 401 21.01 -27.79 5.56
N ASN A 402 22.01 -26.94 5.70
CA ASN A 402 23.16 -27.16 6.57
C ASN A 402 23.56 -25.94 7.42
N LYS A 403 22.63 -25.08 7.81
CA LYS A 403 22.92 -24.09 8.86
C LYS A 403 22.32 -24.51 10.20
#